data_b4b0384d53f2cb938934bf09b875e780
#
_entry.id   b4b0384d53f2cb938934bf09b875e780
#
_cell.length_a   1.000
_cell.length_b   1.000
_cell.length_c   1.000
_cell.angle_alpha   90.00
_cell.angle_beta   90.00
_cell.angle_gamma   90.00
#
_symmetry.space_group_name_H-M   'P 1'
#
loop_
_entity.id
_entity.type
_entity.pdbx_description
1 polymer ?
#
loop_
_entity_poly.entity_id
_entity_poly.type
_entity_poly.pdbx_seq_one_letter_code
_entity_poly.pdbx_strand_id
1 'polypeptide(L)'
;NNNYGIEIDIRERNDEIIISHDIPINDNFISLDKLLLIYNDIGKKLPLLFNVKCDGIKDKTLSLLRKYSIENYFLFDMSIPETVQYAKDNLVKFLSRVSDIEESPILLDKAKGLWVDSFYGDYPSFSFLEKYVEQNYFLCFVSPELHGRQKKTFWIKLREWLKSKDLKRNTVLICTDKADEAYLHFNHDLED
;
A
#
# COMPACT_ATOMS: atom_id res chain seq x y z
N ASN A 1 2.58 18.96 11.21
CA ASN A 1 2.32 17.51 11.34
C ASN A 1 1.41 17.07 10.21
N ASN A 2 2.00 16.78 9.08
CA ASN A 2 1.27 16.23 7.94
C ASN A 2 0.88 14.78 8.24
N ASN A 3 -0.37 14.46 8.00
CA ASN A 3 -0.94 13.15 8.30
C ASN A 3 -0.71 12.20 7.10
N TYR A 4 0.46 11.57 7.04
CA TYR A 4 0.77 10.57 6.01
C TYR A 4 0.62 9.14 6.56
N GLY A 5 0.11 8.22 5.74
CA GLY A 5 0.25 6.80 5.98
C GLY A 5 1.71 6.36 5.85
N ILE A 6 1.99 5.12 6.23
CA ILE A 6 3.35 4.56 6.16
C ILE A 6 3.29 3.26 5.38
N GLU A 7 4.12 3.15 4.36
CA GLU A 7 4.43 1.89 3.69
C GLU A 7 5.65 1.26 4.36
N ILE A 8 5.62 -0.08 4.52
CA ILE A 8 6.60 -0.81 5.32
C ILE A 8 6.84 -2.18 4.71
N ASP A 9 8.08 -2.47 4.34
CA ASP A 9 8.51 -3.80 3.91
C ASP A 9 8.71 -4.73 5.10
N ILE A 10 8.03 -5.88 5.11
CA ILE A 10 8.10 -6.84 6.20
C ILE A 10 8.62 -8.20 5.72
N ARG A 11 9.50 -8.80 6.54
CA ARG A 11 10.09 -10.13 6.37
C ARG A 11 10.14 -10.88 7.67
N GLU A 12 10.37 -12.18 7.58
CA GLU A 12 10.74 -13.00 8.73
C GLU A 12 12.26 -13.15 8.82
N ARG A 13 12.81 -13.06 10.04
CA ARG A 13 14.16 -13.45 10.38
C ARG A 13 14.22 -13.88 11.84
N ASN A 14 14.87 -15.02 12.09
CA ASN A 14 15.06 -15.56 13.45
C ASN A 14 13.74 -15.67 14.24
N ASP A 15 12.68 -16.10 13.57
CA ASP A 15 11.34 -16.24 14.12
C ASP A 15 10.61 -14.92 14.45
N GLU A 16 11.19 -13.76 14.12
CA GLU A 16 10.58 -12.43 14.28
C GLU A 16 10.15 -11.83 12.94
N ILE A 17 9.12 -10.99 12.95
CA ILE A 17 8.80 -10.13 11.82
C ILE A 17 9.64 -8.87 11.93
N ILE A 18 10.45 -8.62 10.92
CA ILE A 18 11.38 -7.49 10.85
C ILE A 18 10.99 -6.54 9.71
N ILE A 19 11.49 -5.31 9.77
CA ILE A 19 11.35 -4.30 8.74
C ILE A 19 12.61 -4.33 7.87
N SER A 20 12.47 -4.80 6.62
CA SER A 20 13.57 -4.82 5.66
C SER A 20 13.05 -5.07 4.25
N HIS A 21 13.48 -4.25 3.29
CA HIS A 21 13.23 -4.49 1.86
C HIS A 21 14.01 -5.70 1.36
N ASP A 22 15.30 -5.76 1.64
CA ASP A 22 16.18 -6.85 1.21
C ASP A 22 16.38 -7.90 2.33
N ILE A 23 16.91 -9.07 1.97
CA ILE A 23 17.33 -10.07 2.97
C ILE A 23 18.49 -9.46 3.78
N PRO A 24 18.33 -9.27 5.10
CA PRO A 24 19.34 -8.60 5.90
C PRO A 24 20.62 -9.46 6.02
N ILE A 25 21.77 -8.83 5.84
CA ILE A 25 23.09 -9.47 5.93
C ILE A 25 23.52 -9.70 7.39
N ASN A 26 22.99 -8.88 8.31
CA ASN A 26 23.30 -8.93 9.75
C ASN A 26 22.02 -8.85 10.57
N ASP A 27 22.14 -8.90 11.89
CA ASP A 27 21.01 -8.87 12.81
C ASP A 27 20.68 -7.46 13.34
N ASN A 28 21.15 -6.41 12.65
CA ASN A 28 20.82 -5.03 12.98
C ASN A 28 19.56 -4.59 12.24
N PHE A 29 18.40 -4.97 12.74
CA PHE A 29 17.09 -4.65 12.17
C PHE A 29 16.12 -4.14 13.25
N ILE A 30 15.04 -3.52 12.78
CA ILE A 30 13.92 -3.13 13.64
C ILE A 30 12.82 -4.19 13.49
N SER A 31 12.34 -4.74 14.60
CA SER A 31 11.20 -5.64 14.58
C SER A 31 9.89 -4.89 14.33
N LEU A 32 8.94 -5.56 13.69
CA LEU A 32 7.58 -5.02 13.53
C LEU A 32 6.91 -4.76 14.88
N ASP A 33 7.17 -5.60 15.87
CA ASP A 33 6.66 -5.43 17.25
C ASP A 33 7.08 -4.06 17.84
N LYS A 34 8.35 -3.69 17.69
CA LYS A 34 8.87 -2.40 18.15
C LYS A 34 8.26 -1.22 17.39
N LEU A 35 8.10 -1.33 16.07
CA LEU A 35 7.46 -0.28 15.28
C LEU A 35 6.00 -0.09 15.71
N LEU A 36 5.23 -1.17 15.85
CA LEU A 36 3.83 -1.10 16.21
C LEU A 36 3.61 -0.57 17.64
N LEU A 37 4.56 -0.84 18.57
CA LEU A 37 4.56 -0.22 19.89
C LEU A 37 4.64 1.31 19.77
N ILE A 38 5.62 1.82 19.02
CA ILE A 38 5.79 3.26 18.79
C ILE A 38 4.56 3.86 18.09
N TYR A 39 4.08 3.19 17.05
CA TYR A 39 2.90 3.62 16.30
C TYR A 39 1.65 3.71 17.18
N ASN A 40 1.52 2.77 18.13
CA ASN A 40 0.46 2.77 19.12
C ASN A 40 0.50 4.02 20.03
N ASP A 41 1.69 4.39 20.46
CA ASP A 41 1.91 5.52 21.39
C ASP A 41 1.65 6.88 20.72
N ILE A 42 1.87 7.02 19.42
CA ILE A 42 1.64 8.26 18.68
C ILE A 42 0.21 8.44 18.16
N GLY A 43 -0.71 7.53 18.48
CA GLY A 43 -2.16 7.72 18.27
C GLY A 43 -2.77 7.13 17.00
N LYS A 44 -2.13 6.22 16.28
CA LYS A 44 -2.67 5.24 15.30
C LYS A 44 -3.78 5.68 14.34
N LYS A 45 -3.68 6.79 13.70
CA LYS A 45 -4.81 7.23 12.84
C LYS A 45 -4.58 7.00 11.35
N LEU A 46 -3.36 6.74 10.96
CA LEU A 46 -2.94 6.72 9.57
C LEU A 46 -2.89 5.30 9.04
N PRO A 47 -3.15 5.06 7.75
CA PRO A 47 -3.05 3.72 7.19
C PRO A 47 -1.61 3.19 7.24
N LEU A 48 -1.46 1.92 7.60
CA LEU A 48 -0.23 1.15 7.45
C LEU A 48 -0.37 0.22 6.25
N LEU A 49 0.56 0.30 5.31
CA LEU A 49 0.62 -0.55 4.14
C LEU A 49 1.84 -1.46 4.28
N PHE A 50 1.61 -2.76 4.42
CA PHE A 50 2.67 -3.75 4.62
C PHE A 50 2.97 -4.48 3.33
N ASN A 51 4.15 -4.22 2.77
CA ASN A 51 4.71 -4.96 1.66
C ASN A 51 5.30 -6.28 2.17
N VAL A 52 4.67 -7.39 1.80
CA VAL A 52 5.03 -8.72 2.28
C VAL A 52 6.14 -9.31 1.40
N LYS A 53 7.38 -9.33 1.91
CA LYS A 53 8.58 -9.72 1.16
C LYS A 53 8.96 -11.21 1.31
N CYS A 54 8.20 -12.01 2.05
CA CYS A 54 8.39 -13.44 2.14
C CYS A 54 7.09 -14.15 2.53
N ASP A 55 6.95 -15.40 2.10
CA ASP A 55 5.80 -16.25 2.41
C ASP A 55 5.85 -16.78 3.86
N GLY A 56 4.72 -17.25 4.38
CA GLY A 56 4.61 -17.92 5.68
C GLY A 56 4.53 -17.02 6.90
N ILE A 57 4.46 -15.69 6.73
CA ILE A 57 4.47 -14.72 7.85
C ILE A 57 3.06 -14.26 8.27
N LYS A 58 2.02 -14.75 7.63
CA LYS A 58 0.63 -14.33 7.85
C LYS A 58 0.25 -14.31 9.32
N ASP A 59 0.32 -15.45 10.00
CA ASP A 59 -0.21 -15.61 11.35
C ASP A 59 0.55 -14.78 12.38
N LYS A 60 1.88 -14.68 12.24
CA LYS A 60 2.73 -13.82 13.07
C LYS A 60 2.37 -12.35 12.88
N THR A 61 2.27 -11.90 11.62
CA THR A 61 1.90 -10.52 11.29
C THR A 61 0.53 -10.17 11.86
N LEU A 62 -0.49 -11.01 11.62
CA LEU A 62 -1.83 -10.77 12.13
C LEU A 62 -1.90 -10.81 13.65
N SER A 63 -1.09 -11.65 14.31
CA SER A 63 -0.96 -11.68 15.77
C SER A 63 -0.45 -10.35 16.32
N LEU A 64 0.58 -9.76 15.70
CA LEU A 64 1.11 -8.46 16.08
C LEU A 64 0.09 -7.34 15.84
N LEU A 65 -0.61 -7.34 14.71
CA LEU A 65 -1.65 -6.35 14.43
C LEU A 65 -2.77 -6.41 15.47
N ARG A 66 -3.20 -7.61 15.87
CA ARG A 66 -4.19 -7.79 16.95
C ARG A 66 -3.67 -7.35 18.30
N LYS A 67 -2.41 -7.70 18.66
CA LYS A 67 -1.77 -7.30 19.92
C LYS A 67 -1.84 -5.79 20.15
N TYR A 68 -1.63 -5.01 19.10
CA TYR A 68 -1.65 -3.55 19.16
C TYR A 68 -3.00 -2.93 18.69
N SER A 69 -4.02 -3.73 18.44
CA SER A 69 -5.33 -3.26 17.94
C SER A 69 -5.21 -2.36 16.71
N ILE A 70 -4.38 -2.79 15.74
CA ILE A 70 -4.20 -2.07 14.48
C ILE A 70 -5.32 -2.49 13.52
N GLU A 71 -6.21 -1.58 13.21
CA GLU A 71 -7.35 -1.82 12.32
C GLU A 71 -7.19 -1.18 10.94
N ASN A 72 -6.45 -0.05 10.85
CA ASN A 72 -6.23 0.66 9.61
C ASN A 72 -4.94 0.19 8.93
N TYR A 73 -4.99 -0.98 8.31
CA TYR A 73 -3.87 -1.57 7.59
C TYR A 73 -4.30 -2.26 6.30
N PHE A 74 -3.34 -2.44 5.40
CA PHE A 74 -3.46 -3.29 4.21
C PHE A 74 -2.15 -4.04 3.99
N LEU A 75 -2.27 -5.32 3.59
CA LEU A 75 -1.15 -6.17 3.20
C LEU A 75 -1.13 -6.27 1.67
N PHE A 76 0.03 -6.33 1.06
CA PHE A 76 0.14 -6.44 -0.40
C PHE A 76 1.47 -7.09 -0.83
N ASP A 77 1.63 -7.34 -2.12
CA ASP A 77 2.81 -7.94 -2.75
C ASP A 77 3.13 -9.39 -2.35
N MET A 78 2.20 -10.08 -1.71
CA MET A 78 2.35 -11.52 -1.46
C MET A 78 2.45 -12.30 -2.77
N SER A 79 3.14 -13.45 -2.73
CA SER A 79 3.04 -14.43 -3.80
C SER A 79 1.58 -14.90 -4.01
N ILE A 80 1.23 -15.40 -5.20
CA ILE A 80 -0.12 -15.90 -5.45
C ILE A 80 -0.54 -16.99 -4.45
N PRO A 81 0.30 -18.02 -4.16
CA PRO A 81 -0.03 -19.03 -3.15
C PRO A 81 -0.28 -18.43 -1.76
N GLU A 82 0.54 -17.46 -1.36
CA GLU A 82 0.39 -16.78 -0.09
C GLU A 82 -0.87 -15.90 -0.04
N THR A 83 -1.19 -15.18 -1.13
CA THR A 83 -2.43 -14.40 -1.24
C THR A 83 -3.68 -15.29 -1.05
N VAL A 84 -3.67 -16.52 -1.59
CA VAL A 84 -4.75 -17.48 -1.36
C VAL A 84 -4.91 -17.82 0.12
N GLN A 85 -3.82 -17.91 0.90
CA GLN A 85 -3.91 -18.14 2.34
C GLN A 85 -4.48 -16.93 3.10
N TYR A 86 -4.11 -15.71 2.69
CA TYR A 86 -4.69 -14.49 3.27
C TYR A 86 -6.18 -14.38 2.95
N ALA A 87 -6.59 -14.69 1.74
CA ALA A 87 -7.97 -14.60 1.27
C ALA A 87 -8.94 -15.59 1.95
N LYS A 88 -8.44 -16.63 2.64
CA LYS A 88 -9.27 -17.55 3.44
C LYS A 88 -9.86 -16.90 4.67
N ASP A 89 -9.26 -15.82 5.16
CA ASP A 89 -9.73 -15.07 6.32
C ASP A 89 -10.35 -13.75 5.87
N ASN A 90 -11.67 -13.65 5.93
CA ASN A 90 -12.43 -12.48 5.49
C ASN A 90 -12.13 -11.20 6.32
N LEU A 91 -11.47 -11.32 7.47
CA LEU A 91 -11.07 -10.19 8.31
C LEU A 91 -9.74 -9.58 7.87
N VAL A 92 -8.95 -10.31 7.08
CA VAL A 92 -7.67 -9.83 6.56
C VAL A 92 -7.93 -8.79 5.46
N LYS A 93 -7.25 -7.66 5.57
CA LYS A 93 -7.33 -6.59 4.60
C LYS A 93 -6.08 -6.64 3.72
N PHE A 94 -6.25 -6.92 2.43
CA PHE A 94 -5.16 -6.90 1.47
C PHE A 94 -5.55 -6.17 0.19
N LEU A 95 -4.53 -5.72 -0.54
CA LEU A 95 -4.64 -5.14 -1.87
C LEU A 95 -4.17 -6.17 -2.89
N SER A 96 -4.90 -6.31 -3.98
CA SER A 96 -4.48 -7.10 -5.11
C SER A 96 -3.68 -6.23 -6.06
N ARG A 97 -2.54 -6.74 -6.58
CA ARG A 97 -1.72 -5.95 -7.50
C ARG A 97 -2.32 -5.94 -8.90
N VAL A 98 -2.16 -4.82 -9.58
CA VAL A 98 -2.35 -4.63 -11.01
C VAL A 98 -1.21 -3.76 -11.55
N SER A 99 -0.63 -4.14 -12.67
CA SER A 99 0.52 -3.44 -13.26
C SER A 99 0.59 -3.67 -14.77
N ASP A 100 1.65 -3.17 -15.39
CA ASP A 100 2.02 -3.46 -16.78
C ASP A 100 2.45 -4.92 -17.03
N ILE A 101 2.63 -5.73 -15.96
CA ILE A 101 2.92 -7.17 -16.04
C ILE A 101 1.72 -8.00 -15.57
N GLU A 102 1.04 -7.56 -14.54
CA GLU A 102 -0.15 -8.20 -13.98
C GLU A 102 -1.39 -7.43 -14.43
N GLU A 103 -1.86 -7.73 -15.64
CA GLU A 103 -2.97 -6.99 -16.27
C GLU A 103 -4.32 -7.17 -15.56
N SER A 104 -4.45 -8.18 -14.71
CA SER A 104 -5.70 -8.47 -14.00
C SER A 104 -5.43 -8.77 -12.53
N PRO A 105 -6.14 -8.10 -11.60
CA PRO A 105 -5.99 -8.37 -10.18
C PRO A 105 -6.54 -9.75 -9.82
N ILE A 106 -5.83 -10.46 -8.96
CA ILE A 106 -6.24 -11.78 -8.47
C ILE A 106 -7.11 -11.66 -7.21
N LEU A 107 -8.05 -12.58 -7.01
CA LEU A 107 -8.90 -12.64 -5.81
C LEU A 107 -9.52 -11.29 -5.42
N LEU A 108 -9.94 -10.53 -6.42
CA LEU A 108 -10.47 -9.17 -6.22
C LEU A 108 -11.71 -9.15 -5.31
N ASP A 109 -12.56 -10.18 -5.40
CA ASP A 109 -13.75 -10.35 -4.55
C ASP A 109 -13.42 -10.47 -3.04
N LYS A 110 -12.16 -10.76 -2.71
CA LYS A 110 -11.63 -10.85 -1.35
C LYS A 110 -10.76 -9.65 -0.97
N ALA A 111 -10.17 -8.97 -1.95
CA ALA A 111 -9.33 -7.80 -1.73
C ALA A 111 -10.16 -6.58 -1.28
N LYS A 112 -9.53 -5.63 -0.60
CA LYS A 112 -10.12 -4.33 -0.23
C LYS A 112 -9.86 -3.24 -1.27
N GLY A 113 -8.97 -3.49 -2.21
CA GLY A 113 -8.58 -2.57 -3.26
C GLY A 113 -7.43 -3.08 -4.08
N LEU A 114 -6.82 -2.16 -4.82
CA LEU A 114 -5.72 -2.44 -5.73
C LEU A 114 -4.45 -1.69 -5.31
N TRP A 115 -3.34 -2.40 -5.37
CA TRP A 115 -2.00 -1.84 -5.46
C TRP A 115 -1.67 -1.65 -6.93
N VAL A 116 -1.62 -0.41 -7.39
CA VAL A 116 -1.46 -0.06 -8.81
C VAL A 116 0.00 0.30 -9.05
N ASP A 117 0.72 -0.60 -9.68
CA ASP A 117 2.15 -0.48 -9.93
C ASP A 117 2.46 -0.38 -11.43
N SER A 118 3.72 -0.09 -11.76
CA SER A 118 4.24 -0.07 -13.11
C SER A 118 5.74 -0.35 -13.10
N PHE A 119 6.15 -1.51 -13.58
CA PHE A 119 7.55 -1.95 -13.58
C PHE A 119 8.35 -1.37 -14.76
N TYR A 120 7.73 -1.28 -15.95
CA TYR A 120 8.37 -0.78 -17.17
C TYR A 120 7.97 0.65 -17.55
N GLY A 121 6.99 1.24 -16.90
CA GLY A 121 6.58 2.63 -17.12
C GLY A 121 5.16 2.83 -17.63
N ASP A 122 4.46 1.75 -18.01
CA ASP A 122 3.10 1.79 -18.50
C ASP A 122 2.10 1.45 -17.40
N TYR A 123 1.53 2.47 -16.76
CA TYR A 123 0.46 2.25 -15.80
C TYR A 123 -0.80 1.72 -16.47
N PRO A 124 -1.59 0.87 -15.78
CA PRO A 124 -2.95 0.57 -16.21
C PRO A 124 -3.72 1.86 -16.50
N SER A 125 -4.48 1.89 -17.60
CA SER A 125 -5.19 3.12 -17.99
C SER A 125 -6.19 3.55 -16.92
N PHE A 126 -6.39 4.85 -16.75
CA PHE A 126 -7.38 5.36 -15.79
C PHE A 126 -8.80 4.87 -16.14
N SER A 127 -9.14 4.72 -17.41
CA SER A 127 -10.42 4.14 -17.83
C SER A 127 -10.59 2.67 -17.40
N PHE A 128 -9.49 1.89 -17.37
CA PHE A 128 -9.51 0.55 -16.81
C PHE A 128 -9.71 0.55 -15.29
N LEU A 129 -9.11 1.50 -14.59
CA LEU A 129 -9.16 1.61 -13.12
C LEU A 129 -10.50 2.19 -12.63
N GLU A 130 -11.19 2.96 -13.45
CA GLU A 130 -12.44 3.64 -13.11
C GLU A 130 -13.52 2.67 -12.59
N LYS A 131 -13.69 1.53 -13.26
CA LYS A 131 -14.65 0.50 -12.85
C LYS A 131 -14.46 0.00 -11.40
N TYR A 132 -13.21 -0.01 -10.91
CA TYR A 132 -12.93 -0.44 -9.55
C TYR A 132 -13.26 0.65 -8.53
N VAL A 133 -13.00 1.90 -8.88
CA VAL A 133 -13.40 3.04 -8.05
C VAL A 133 -14.92 3.12 -7.94
N GLU A 134 -15.65 2.94 -9.05
CA GLU A 134 -17.12 2.91 -9.07
C GLU A 134 -17.71 1.79 -8.19
N GLN A 135 -16.99 0.67 -8.07
CA GLN A 135 -17.33 -0.43 -7.17
C GLN A 135 -16.84 -0.22 -5.73
N ASN A 136 -16.33 0.97 -5.39
CA ASN A 136 -15.79 1.36 -4.09
C ASN A 136 -14.52 0.58 -3.66
N TYR A 137 -13.73 0.06 -4.61
CA TYR A 137 -12.40 -0.43 -4.31
C TYR A 137 -11.45 0.73 -4.05
N PHE A 138 -10.59 0.53 -3.07
CA PHE A 138 -9.49 1.43 -2.76
C PHE A 138 -8.36 1.28 -3.78
N LEU A 139 -7.75 2.38 -4.21
CA LEU A 139 -6.58 2.36 -5.10
C LEU A 139 -5.37 2.98 -4.38
N CYS A 140 -4.23 2.30 -4.43
CA CYS A 140 -2.96 2.85 -3.99
C CYS A 140 -1.98 2.82 -5.16
N PHE A 141 -1.64 3.98 -5.70
CA PHE A 141 -0.69 4.09 -6.80
C PHE A 141 0.74 4.13 -6.29
N VAL A 142 1.62 3.34 -6.90
CA VAL A 142 3.07 3.45 -6.73
C VAL A 142 3.57 4.62 -7.57
N SER A 143 4.24 5.56 -6.96
CA SER A 143 4.74 6.72 -7.70
C SER A 143 6.00 6.36 -8.52
N PRO A 144 6.16 6.91 -9.76
CA PRO A 144 7.25 6.53 -10.66
C PRO A 144 8.66 6.66 -10.08
N GLU A 145 8.90 7.59 -9.16
CA GLU A 145 10.22 7.78 -8.57
C GLU A 145 10.68 6.62 -7.69
N LEU A 146 9.75 5.81 -7.17
CA LEU A 146 10.09 4.58 -6.43
C LEU A 146 10.79 3.55 -7.34
N HIS A 147 10.56 3.66 -8.66
CA HIS A 147 11.27 2.89 -9.69
C HIS A 147 12.32 3.74 -10.45
N GLY A 148 12.81 4.83 -9.85
CA GLY A 148 13.84 5.70 -10.45
C GLY A 148 13.39 6.51 -11.66
N ARG A 149 12.09 6.69 -11.90
CA ARG A 149 11.53 7.40 -13.06
C ARG A 149 11.01 8.79 -12.69
N GLN A 150 10.78 9.62 -13.72
CA GLN A 150 10.21 10.96 -13.56
C GLN A 150 8.71 10.91 -13.18
N LYS A 151 8.36 11.49 -12.02
CA LYS A 151 7.01 11.46 -11.48
C LYS A 151 6.06 12.52 -12.06
N LYS A 152 6.59 13.65 -12.53
CA LYS A 152 5.81 14.85 -12.85
C LYS A 152 4.66 14.61 -13.84
N THR A 153 4.93 13.94 -14.94
CA THR A 153 3.91 13.67 -15.97
C THR A 153 2.80 12.77 -15.45
N PHE A 154 3.17 11.74 -14.68
CA PHE A 154 2.19 10.84 -14.07
C PHE A 154 1.33 11.58 -13.03
N TRP A 155 1.92 12.38 -12.16
CA TRP A 155 1.20 13.13 -11.15
C TRP A 155 0.19 14.13 -11.74
N ILE A 156 0.57 14.82 -12.84
CA ILE A 156 -0.35 15.71 -13.56
C ILE A 156 -1.56 14.92 -14.07
N LYS A 157 -1.33 13.82 -14.79
CA LYS A 157 -2.40 12.98 -15.32
C LYS A 157 -3.30 12.39 -14.23
N LEU A 158 -2.70 11.92 -13.13
CA LEU A 158 -3.43 11.39 -11.98
C LEU A 158 -4.31 12.48 -11.35
N ARG A 159 -3.76 13.68 -11.14
CA ARG A 159 -4.51 14.82 -10.60
C ARG A 159 -5.68 15.23 -11.50
N GLU A 160 -5.47 15.31 -12.81
CA GLU A 160 -6.52 15.61 -13.79
C GLU A 160 -7.64 14.56 -13.74
N TRP A 161 -7.28 13.28 -13.69
CA TRP A 161 -8.25 12.21 -13.55
C TRP A 161 -9.03 12.31 -12.24
N LEU A 162 -8.36 12.54 -11.11
CA LEU A 162 -9.01 12.70 -9.81
C LEU A 162 -10.00 13.89 -9.79
N LYS A 163 -9.64 15.02 -10.40
CA LYS A 163 -10.52 16.20 -10.53
C LYS A 163 -11.75 15.93 -11.41
N SER A 164 -11.63 15.04 -12.39
CA SER A 164 -12.76 14.69 -13.29
C SER A 164 -13.79 13.76 -12.63
N LYS A 165 -13.51 13.29 -11.40
CA LYS A 165 -14.32 12.29 -10.70
C LYS A 165 -14.78 12.83 -9.34
N ASP A 166 -16.04 12.58 -9.03
CA ASP A 166 -16.59 12.82 -7.68
C ASP A 166 -16.23 11.63 -6.77
N LEU A 167 -14.94 11.53 -6.40
CA LEU A 167 -14.44 10.43 -5.59
C LEU A 167 -14.64 10.71 -4.10
N LYS A 168 -15.07 9.69 -3.36
CA LYS A 168 -15.08 9.74 -1.90
C LYS A 168 -13.66 9.98 -1.38
N ARG A 169 -13.54 10.85 -0.40
CA ARG A 169 -12.27 11.14 0.26
C ARG A 169 -11.58 9.84 0.70
N ASN A 170 -10.29 9.71 0.43
CA ASN A 170 -9.46 8.53 0.76
C ASN A 170 -9.76 7.25 -0.04
N THR A 171 -10.43 7.32 -1.18
CA THR A 171 -10.55 6.18 -2.09
C THR A 171 -9.26 5.92 -2.87
N VAL A 172 -8.45 6.97 -3.07
CA VAL A 172 -7.18 6.91 -3.80
C VAL A 172 -6.05 7.43 -2.92
N LEU A 173 -4.98 6.65 -2.83
CA LEU A 173 -3.71 7.02 -2.20
C LEU A 173 -2.58 6.96 -3.24
N ILE A 174 -1.47 7.62 -2.91
CA ILE A 174 -0.21 7.49 -3.63
C ILE A 174 0.90 7.11 -2.64
N CYS A 175 1.63 6.05 -2.97
CA CYS A 175 2.85 5.66 -2.29
C CYS A 175 4.02 6.39 -2.94
N THR A 176 4.78 7.18 -2.17
CA THR A 176 5.84 8.06 -2.68
C THR A 176 6.85 8.41 -1.61
N ASP A 177 8.13 8.54 -1.99
CA ASP A 177 9.19 9.09 -1.14
C ASP A 177 9.14 10.63 -1.05
N LYS A 178 8.21 11.28 -1.77
CA LYS A 178 8.06 12.72 -1.85
C LYS A 178 6.71 13.19 -1.27
N ALA A 179 6.40 12.73 -0.06
CA ALA A 179 5.09 12.92 0.56
C ALA A 179 4.66 14.40 0.64
N ASP A 180 5.56 15.31 1.05
CA ASP A 180 5.24 16.75 1.12
C ASP A 180 4.99 17.37 -0.27
N GLU A 181 5.79 16.97 -1.28
CA GLU A 181 5.58 17.42 -2.66
C GLU A 181 4.25 16.90 -3.22
N ALA A 182 3.93 15.63 -2.93
CA ALA A 182 2.66 15.02 -3.33
C ALA A 182 1.49 15.73 -2.66
N TYR A 183 1.58 15.99 -1.37
CA TYR A 183 0.55 16.74 -0.64
C TYR A 183 0.26 18.09 -1.29
N LEU A 184 1.27 18.88 -1.56
CA LEU A 184 1.13 20.17 -2.23
C LEU A 184 0.54 20.01 -3.64
N HIS A 185 1.05 19.02 -4.41
CA HIS A 185 0.59 18.81 -5.79
C HIS A 185 -0.88 18.41 -5.88
N PHE A 186 -1.37 17.55 -5.01
CA PHE A 186 -2.73 17.01 -5.07
C PHE A 186 -3.77 17.83 -4.29
N ASN A 187 -3.36 18.72 -3.37
CA ASN A 187 -4.28 19.50 -2.53
C ASN A 187 -4.25 21.02 -2.79
N HIS A 188 -3.45 21.54 -3.70
CA HIS A 188 -3.25 22.97 -3.93
C HIS A 188 -4.51 23.76 -4.35
N ASP A 189 -5.61 23.10 -4.70
CA ASP A 189 -6.87 23.75 -5.08
C ASP A 189 -7.94 23.65 -3.97
N LEU A 190 -7.58 23.22 -2.75
CA LEU A 190 -8.52 23.14 -1.62
C LEU A 190 -8.44 24.37 -0.70
N GLU A 191 -7.58 25.34 -1.03
CA GLU A 191 -7.37 26.55 -0.24
C GLU A 191 -7.98 27.83 -0.90
N ASP A 192 -8.66 27.71 -2.03
CA ASP A 192 -9.48 28.74 -2.67
C ASP A 192 -10.98 28.39 -2.48
#